data_76295f64341f52e25d7e2a5c85596285
#
_entry.id   76295f64341f52e25d7e2a5c85596285
#
_cell.length_a   1.000
_cell.length_b   1.000
_cell.length_c   1.000
_cell.angle_alpha   90.00
_cell.angle_beta   90.00
_cell.angle_gamma   90.00
#
_symmetry.space_group_name_H-M   'P 1'
#
loop_
_entity.id
_entity.type
_entity.pdbx_description
1 polymer ?
#
loop_
_entity_poly.entity_id
_entity_poly.type
_entity_poly.pdbx_seq_one_letter_code
_entity_poly.pdbx_strand_id
1 'polypeptide(L)'
;LLSLLLILSLMGKQNELTIALVIGVTGWFALSRIVRSEVRQIRNSEYILASRCMGARFPFIMRKHLIPNFVSAIMFVVISSISTSMAMEATLSFLGLGLPVDVLSWGSMLTLADRALLLNSWWVILIPGVFLVVTLLSTPSIGHYFRKRSNQGPSNL
;
A
#
# COMPACT_ATOMS: atom_id res chain seq x y z
N LEU A 1 4.28 -5.85 -12.61
CA LEU A 1 5.70 -5.55 -12.78
C LEU A 1 6.06 -5.31 -14.24
N LEU A 2 5.71 -6.22 -15.17
CA LEU A 2 6.01 -6.05 -16.62
C LEU A 2 5.42 -4.77 -17.21
N SER A 3 4.17 -4.41 -16.86
CA SER A 3 3.54 -3.16 -17.33
C SER A 3 4.27 -1.91 -16.80
N LEU A 4 4.73 -1.95 -15.55
CA LEU A 4 5.53 -0.91 -14.93
C LEU A 4 6.85 -0.70 -15.68
N LEU A 5 7.57 -1.80 -15.94
CA LEU A 5 8.85 -1.78 -16.68
C LEU A 5 8.69 -1.22 -18.10
N LEU A 6 7.61 -1.60 -18.77
CA LEU A 6 7.32 -1.14 -20.12
C LEU A 6 7.05 0.37 -20.16
N ILE A 7 6.24 0.88 -19.20
CA ILE A 7 5.94 2.31 -19.13
C ILE A 7 7.19 3.12 -18.78
N LEU A 8 8.00 2.65 -17.81
CA LEU A 8 9.26 3.32 -17.44
C LEU A 8 10.25 3.36 -18.60
N SER A 9 10.36 2.27 -19.37
CA SER A 9 11.22 2.20 -20.55
C SER A 9 10.80 3.20 -21.64
N LEU A 10 9.51 3.43 -21.82
CA LEU A 10 8.98 4.39 -22.79
C LEU A 10 9.18 5.84 -22.37
N MET A 11 9.17 6.14 -21.08
CA MET A 11 9.29 7.51 -20.58
C MET A 11 10.73 8.04 -20.56
N GLY A 12 11.74 7.19 -20.61
CA GLY A 12 13.16 7.53 -20.81
C GLY A 12 13.83 8.41 -19.74
N LYS A 13 13.09 9.08 -18.87
CA LYS A 13 13.60 9.90 -17.77
C LYS A 13 13.19 9.29 -16.42
N GLN A 14 14.17 8.84 -15.67
CA GLN A 14 14.00 8.29 -14.33
C GLN A 14 14.00 9.42 -13.30
N ASN A 15 12.87 10.14 -13.18
CA ASN A 15 12.66 11.13 -12.14
C ASN A 15 11.77 10.55 -11.04
N GLU A 16 11.90 11.06 -9.80
CA GLU A 16 11.07 10.66 -8.65
C GLU A 16 9.58 10.75 -8.96
N LEU A 17 9.15 11.86 -9.58
CA LEU A 17 7.76 12.09 -9.98
C LEU A 17 7.27 11.08 -11.03
N THR A 18 8.13 10.70 -11.98
CA THR A 18 7.77 9.72 -13.01
C THR A 18 7.52 8.35 -12.40
N ILE A 19 8.39 7.90 -11.52
CA ILE A 19 8.26 6.61 -10.83
C ILE A 19 7.03 6.61 -9.92
N ALA A 20 6.82 7.68 -9.14
CA ALA A 20 5.65 7.82 -8.28
C ALA A 20 4.33 7.80 -9.09
N LEU A 21 4.27 8.50 -10.23
CA LEU A 21 3.10 8.50 -11.12
C LEU A 21 2.84 7.10 -11.71
N VAL A 22 3.87 6.43 -12.19
CA VAL A 22 3.73 5.10 -12.81
C VAL A 22 3.27 4.08 -11.78
N ILE A 23 3.84 4.07 -10.57
CA ILE A 23 3.41 3.20 -9.47
C ILE A 23 1.97 3.55 -9.06
N GLY A 24 1.62 4.82 -8.95
CA GLY A 24 0.28 5.28 -8.58
C GLY A 24 -0.78 4.87 -9.59
N VAL A 25 -0.55 5.12 -10.89
CA VAL A 25 -1.50 4.77 -11.95
C VAL A 25 -1.69 3.26 -12.08
N THR A 26 -0.60 2.49 -12.03
CA THR A 26 -0.70 1.01 -12.10
C THR A 26 -1.31 0.41 -10.84
N GLY A 27 -1.03 0.98 -9.66
CA GLY A 27 -1.61 0.58 -8.39
C GLY A 27 -3.10 0.89 -8.27
N TRP A 28 -3.58 1.94 -8.95
CA TRP A 28 -4.98 2.38 -8.90
C TRP A 28 -5.97 1.28 -9.27
N PHE A 29 -5.67 0.49 -10.29
CA PHE A 29 -6.56 -0.61 -10.72
C PHE A 29 -6.71 -1.69 -9.66
N ALA A 30 -5.61 -2.07 -9.00
CA ALA A 30 -5.63 -3.05 -7.92
C ALA A 30 -6.39 -2.49 -6.71
N LEU A 31 -6.09 -1.25 -6.32
CA LEU A 31 -6.74 -0.54 -5.22
C LEU A 31 -8.26 -0.43 -5.43
N SER A 32 -8.70 0.01 -6.61
CA SER A 32 -10.11 0.17 -6.93
C SER A 32 -10.88 -1.16 -6.87
N ARG A 33 -10.26 -2.26 -7.26
CA ARG A 33 -10.85 -3.60 -7.17
C ARG A 33 -11.04 -4.04 -5.72
N ILE A 34 -10.04 -3.82 -4.87
CA ILE A 34 -10.09 -4.16 -3.44
C ILE A 34 -11.16 -3.32 -2.75
N VAL A 35 -11.15 -2.00 -2.96
CA VAL A 35 -12.16 -1.10 -2.40
C VAL A 35 -13.58 -1.51 -2.81
N ARG A 36 -13.78 -1.85 -4.08
CA ARG A 36 -15.09 -2.32 -4.57
C ARG A 36 -15.54 -3.63 -3.90
N SER A 37 -14.62 -4.57 -3.67
CA SER A 37 -14.95 -5.83 -2.98
C SER A 37 -15.33 -5.60 -1.53
N GLU A 38 -14.60 -4.74 -0.82
CA GLU A 38 -14.89 -4.35 0.58
C GLU A 38 -16.26 -3.68 0.70
N VAL A 39 -16.56 -2.71 -0.18
CA VAL A 39 -17.89 -2.04 -0.21
C VAL A 39 -19.00 -3.05 -0.45
N ARG A 40 -18.82 -3.99 -1.38
CA ARG A 40 -19.81 -5.02 -1.68
C ARG A 40 -20.04 -5.94 -0.48
N GLN A 41 -18.97 -6.34 0.21
CA GLN A 41 -19.04 -7.18 1.39
C GLN A 41 -19.80 -6.47 2.54
N ILE A 42 -19.46 -5.22 2.83
CA ILE A 42 -20.13 -4.42 3.85
C ILE A 42 -21.61 -4.24 3.51
N ARG A 43 -21.93 -3.91 2.25
CA ARG A 43 -23.32 -3.72 1.80
C ARG A 43 -24.20 -4.95 1.96
N ASN A 44 -23.63 -6.15 1.82
CA ASN A 44 -24.35 -7.42 1.90
C ASN A 44 -24.30 -8.05 3.30
N SER A 45 -23.79 -7.34 4.29
CA SER A 45 -23.73 -7.84 5.66
C SER A 45 -25.11 -7.94 6.31
N GLU A 46 -25.30 -8.93 7.19
CA GLU A 46 -26.56 -9.26 7.83
C GLU A 46 -27.16 -8.08 8.63
N TYR A 47 -26.30 -7.28 9.28
CA TYR A 47 -26.76 -6.11 10.04
C TYR A 47 -27.34 -5.01 9.17
N ILE A 48 -26.86 -4.86 7.92
CA ILE A 48 -27.45 -3.91 6.95
C ILE A 48 -28.79 -4.43 6.44
N LEU A 49 -28.88 -5.74 6.17
CA LEU A 49 -30.13 -6.39 5.78
C LEU A 49 -31.18 -6.27 6.91
N ALA A 50 -30.81 -6.56 8.14
CA ALA A 50 -31.69 -6.40 9.30
C ALA A 50 -32.19 -4.94 9.45
N SER A 51 -31.29 -3.95 9.30
CA SER A 51 -31.64 -2.53 9.38
C SER A 51 -32.63 -2.13 8.27
N ARG A 52 -32.51 -2.70 7.07
CA ARG A 52 -33.46 -2.48 5.96
C ARG A 52 -34.84 -3.09 6.26
N CYS A 53 -34.88 -4.30 6.81
CA CYS A 53 -36.12 -4.97 7.21
C CYS A 53 -36.86 -4.17 8.29
N MET A 54 -36.14 -3.48 9.17
CA MET A 54 -36.72 -2.57 10.18
C MET A 54 -37.17 -1.20 9.61
N GLY A 55 -37.11 -1.00 8.28
CA GLY A 55 -37.55 0.23 7.63
C GLY A 55 -36.57 1.41 7.72
N ALA A 56 -35.30 1.17 8.06
CA ALA A 56 -34.30 2.23 8.14
C ALA A 56 -34.06 2.85 6.75
N ARG A 57 -34.08 4.19 6.67
CA ARG A 57 -33.82 4.93 5.44
C ARG A 57 -32.36 4.80 5.02
N PHE A 58 -32.14 4.74 3.71
CA PHE A 58 -30.79 4.60 3.12
C PHE A 58 -29.74 5.59 3.68
N PRO A 59 -30.01 6.90 3.85
CA PRO A 59 -29.03 7.84 4.41
C PRO A 59 -28.66 7.54 5.86
N PHE A 60 -29.55 6.97 6.65
CA PHE A 60 -29.28 6.54 8.02
C PHE A 60 -28.33 5.34 8.05
N ILE A 61 -28.59 4.32 7.23
CA ILE A 61 -27.73 3.14 7.09
C ILE A 61 -26.34 3.56 6.60
N MET A 62 -26.28 4.45 5.63
CA MET A 62 -25.04 4.99 5.09
C MET A 62 -24.19 5.63 6.20
N ARG A 63 -24.76 6.55 6.94
CA ARG A 63 -24.05 7.39 7.90
C ARG A 63 -23.67 6.65 9.18
N LYS A 64 -24.54 5.77 9.68
CA LYS A 64 -24.38 5.09 10.96
C LYS A 64 -23.63 3.76 10.85
N HIS A 65 -23.76 3.05 9.74
CA HIS A 65 -23.22 1.70 9.57
C HIS A 65 -22.17 1.60 8.45
N LEU A 66 -22.48 2.15 7.26
CA LEU A 66 -21.64 1.96 6.10
C LEU A 66 -20.34 2.78 6.17
N ILE A 67 -20.45 4.08 6.43
CA ILE A 67 -19.28 5.00 6.43
C ILE A 67 -18.25 4.61 7.49
N PRO A 68 -18.57 4.36 8.77
CA PRO A 68 -17.54 4.02 9.76
C PRO A 68 -16.78 2.74 9.42
N ASN A 69 -17.49 1.68 9.01
CA ASN A 69 -16.87 0.42 8.62
C ASN A 69 -16.04 0.54 7.34
N PHE A 70 -16.54 1.32 6.38
CA PHE A 70 -15.87 1.59 5.12
C PHE A 70 -14.56 2.37 5.32
N VAL A 71 -14.57 3.43 6.14
CA VAL A 71 -13.36 4.20 6.44
C VAL A 71 -12.28 3.32 7.08
N SER A 72 -12.67 2.46 8.02
CA SER A 72 -11.73 1.53 8.67
C SER A 72 -11.11 0.54 7.67
N ALA A 73 -11.92 -0.02 6.77
CA ALA A 73 -11.45 -0.94 5.74
C ALA A 73 -10.53 -0.25 4.72
N ILE A 74 -10.91 0.94 4.24
CA ILE A 74 -10.10 1.72 3.30
C ILE A 74 -8.77 2.14 3.92
N MET A 75 -8.77 2.60 5.16
CA MET A 75 -7.53 3.01 5.83
C MET A 75 -6.52 1.87 5.87
N PHE A 76 -6.96 0.64 6.15
CA PHE A 76 -6.09 -0.53 6.07
C PHE A 76 -5.55 -0.76 4.66
N VAL A 77 -6.40 -0.65 3.64
CA VAL A 77 -6.01 -0.85 2.23
C VAL A 77 -5.00 0.22 1.79
N VAL A 78 -5.22 1.49 2.19
CA VAL A 78 -4.28 2.59 1.89
C VAL A 78 -2.92 2.35 2.54
N ILE A 79 -2.89 1.98 3.83
CA ILE A 79 -1.62 1.70 4.54
C ILE A 79 -0.90 0.50 3.89
N SER A 80 -1.62 -0.55 3.53
CA SER A 80 -1.04 -1.70 2.82
C SER A 80 -0.51 -1.33 1.44
N SER A 81 -1.18 -0.40 0.73
CA SER A 81 -0.72 0.10 -0.57
C SER A 81 0.61 0.85 -0.47
N ILE A 82 0.81 1.61 0.61
CA ILE A 82 2.08 2.31 0.86
C ILE A 82 3.23 1.29 0.93
N SER A 83 3.08 0.21 1.72
CA SER A 83 4.10 -0.84 1.80
C SER A 83 4.37 -1.51 0.46
N THR A 84 3.32 -1.79 -0.30
CA THR A 84 3.46 -2.39 -1.63
C THR A 84 4.19 -1.45 -2.59
N SER A 85 3.89 -0.15 -2.55
CA SER A 85 4.57 0.86 -3.38
C SER A 85 6.05 1.01 -3.00
N MET A 86 6.38 0.99 -1.71
CA MET A 86 7.77 0.99 -1.22
C MET A 86 8.54 -0.25 -1.70
N ALA A 87 7.93 -1.43 -1.61
CA ALA A 87 8.55 -2.66 -2.10
C ALA A 87 8.76 -2.64 -3.61
N MET A 88 7.80 -2.09 -4.38
CA MET A 88 7.93 -1.92 -5.83
C MET A 88 9.05 -0.94 -6.20
N GLU A 89 9.10 0.23 -5.54
CA GLU A 89 10.18 1.19 -5.75
C GLU A 89 11.55 0.56 -5.46
N ALA A 90 11.70 -0.08 -4.30
CA ALA A 90 12.95 -0.71 -3.92
C ALA A 90 13.38 -1.80 -4.93
N THR A 91 12.43 -2.59 -5.43
CA THR A 91 12.71 -3.62 -6.44
C THR A 91 13.13 -3.01 -7.78
N LEU A 92 12.44 -1.96 -8.24
CA LEU A 92 12.77 -1.27 -9.49
C LEU A 92 14.14 -0.60 -9.39
N SER A 93 14.42 0.07 -8.29
CA SER A 93 15.70 0.72 -8.05
C SER A 93 16.83 -0.29 -7.98
N PHE A 94 16.64 -1.41 -7.27
CA PHE A 94 17.61 -2.52 -7.20
C PHE A 94 17.92 -3.09 -8.59
N LEU A 95 16.93 -3.18 -9.47
CA LEU A 95 17.13 -3.63 -10.85
C LEU A 95 17.77 -2.55 -11.76
N GLY A 96 18.10 -1.38 -11.22
CA GLY A 96 18.67 -0.25 -11.99
C GLY A 96 17.68 0.50 -12.88
N LEU A 97 16.38 0.22 -12.72
CA LEU A 97 15.28 0.82 -13.51
C LEU A 97 14.43 1.80 -12.69
N GLY A 98 14.80 2.00 -11.42
CA GLY A 98 14.13 2.88 -10.49
C GLY A 98 14.77 4.27 -10.39
N LEU A 99 14.90 4.75 -9.17
CA LEU A 99 15.49 6.05 -8.87
C LEU A 99 16.99 6.05 -9.20
N PRO A 100 17.52 7.18 -9.75
CA PRO A 100 18.95 7.33 -9.97
C PRO A 100 19.68 7.31 -8.60
N VAL A 101 20.96 6.94 -8.63
CA VAL A 101 21.80 6.75 -7.42
C VAL A 101 21.96 8.05 -6.62
N ASP A 102 21.76 9.19 -7.26
CA ASP A 102 21.82 10.52 -6.65
C ASP A 102 20.63 10.80 -5.71
N VAL A 103 19.54 10.05 -5.87
CA VAL A 103 18.35 10.13 -5.02
C VAL A 103 18.42 9.10 -3.92
N LEU A 104 18.43 9.56 -2.68
CA LEU A 104 18.56 8.69 -1.51
C LEU A 104 17.26 7.91 -1.28
N SER A 105 17.27 6.62 -1.60
CA SER A 105 16.20 5.66 -1.28
C SER A 105 16.78 4.34 -0.77
N TRP A 106 15.95 3.53 -0.11
CA TRP A 106 16.40 2.19 0.30
C TRP A 106 16.77 1.32 -0.90
N GLY A 107 16.03 1.47 -2.01
CA GLY A 107 16.31 0.76 -3.26
C GLY A 107 17.60 1.22 -3.92
N SER A 108 17.85 2.53 -4.01
CA SER A 108 19.07 3.07 -4.59
C SER A 108 20.32 2.70 -3.77
N MET A 109 20.20 2.59 -2.44
CA MET A 109 21.28 2.07 -1.61
C MET A 109 21.60 0.60 -1.89
N LEU A 110 20.59 -0.21 -2.17
CA LEU A 110 20.76 -1.61 -2.54
C LEU A 110 21.38 -1.81 -3.93
N THR A 111 21.26 -0.85 -4.86
CA THR A 111 21.95 -0.94 -6.17
C THR A 111 23.48 -0.89 -6.05
N LEU A 112 23.98 -0.36 -4.94
CA LEU A 112 25.42 -0.36 -4.65
C LEU A 112 25.93 -1.72 -4.16
N ALA A 113 25.04 -2.71 -3.98
CA ALA A 113 25.34 -4.04 -3.46
C ALA A 113 26.44 -4.74 -4.24
N ASP A 114 26.38 -4.71 -5.58
CA ASP A 114 27.38 -5.37 -6.42
C ASP A 114 28.79 -4.82 -6.19
N ARG A 115 28.93 -3.51 -6.07
CA ARG A 115 30.21 -2.86 -5.79
C ARG A 115 30.67 -3.13 -4.35
N ALA A 116 29.75 -3.13 -3.39
CA ALA A 116 30.03 -3.39 -2.00
C ALA A 116 30.53 -4.83 -1.76
N LEU A 117 29.96 -5.81 -2.47
CA LEU A 117 30.40 -7.22 -2.41
C LEU A 117 31.84 -7.38 -2.93
N LEU A 118 32.17 -6.71 -4.06
CA LEU A 118 33.53 -6.72 -4.62
C LEU A 118 34.58 -6.13 -3.66
N LEU A 119 34.16 -5.14 -2.84
CA LEU A 119 34.99 -4.47 -1.84
C LEU A 119 34.97 -5.17 -0.45
N ASN A 120 34.30 -6.33 -0.34
CA ASN A 120 34.09 -7.06 0.91
C ASN A 120 33.39 -6.24 2.01
N SER A 121 32.54 -5.27 1.61
CA SER A 121 31.82 -4.32 2.48
C SER A 121 30.35 -4.73 2.63
N TRP A 122 30.11 -5.93 3.15
CA TRP A 122 28.77 -6.55 3.27
C TRP A 122 27.77 -5.73 4.11
N TRP A 123 28.24 -4.91 5.06
CA TRP A 123 27.35 -4.05 5.87
C TRP A 123 26.61 -2.99 5.06
N VAL A 124 27.15 -2.56 3.91
CA VAL A 124 26.48 -1.58 3.01
C VAL A 124 25.17 -2.14 2.45
N ILE A 125 25.06 -3.44 2.36
CA ILE A 125 23.85 -4.14 1.89
C ILE A 125 22.95 -4.47 3.08
N LEU A 126 23.54 -4.95 4.17
CA LEU A 126 22.80 -5.47 5.31
C LEU A 126 22.01 -4.36 6.02
N ILE A 127 22.63 -3.20 6.21
CA ILE A 127 21.99 -2.08 6.91
C ILE A 127 20.71 -1.61 6.18
N PRO A 128 20.74 -1.15 4.91
CA PRO A 128 19.53 -0.71 4.22
C PRO A 128 18.52 -1.85 4.01
N GLY A 129 18.99 -3.09 3.80
CA GLY A 129 18.13 -4.25 3.68
C GLY A 129 17.30 -4.52 4.94
N VAL A 130 17.93 -4.50 6.12
CA VAL A 130 17.23 -4.67 7.40
C VAL A 130 16.22 -3.54 7.63
N PHE A 131 16.63 -2.29 7.42
CA PHE A 131 15.71 -1.15 7.58
C PHE A 131 14.53 -1.24 6.62
N LEU A 132 14.73 -1.64 5.38
CA LEU A 132 13.66 -1.85 4.41
C LEU A 132 12.69 -2.94 4.89
N VAL A 133 13.19 -4.09 5.34
CA VAL A 133 12.34 -5.18 5.86
C VAL A 133 11.55 -4.71 7.09
N VAL A 134 12.19 -4.03 8.02
CA VAL A 134 11.52 -3.49 9.22
C VAL A 134 10.41 -2.52 8.84
N THR A 135 10.65 -1.60 7.91
CA THR A 135 9.63 -0.64 7.45
C THR A 135 8.47 -1.34 6.75
N LEU A 136 8.75 -2.32 5.87
CA LEU A 136 7.74 -3.09 5.17
C LEU A 136 6.85 -3.93 6.09
N LEU A 137 7.39 -4.45 7.20
CA LEU A 137 6.63 -5.21 8.19
C LEU A 137 5.88 -4.31 9.17
N SER A 138 6.48 -3.19 9.55
CA SER A 138 5.88 -2.25 10.52
C SER A 138 4.67 -1.53 9.95
N THR A 139 4.70 -1.14 8.69
CA THR A 139 3.63 -0.35 8.08
C THR A 139 2.28 -1.10 8.05
N PRO A 140 2.16 -2.35 7.56
CA PRO A 140 0.92 -3.11 7.63
C PRO A 140 0.49 -3.42 9.08
N SER A 141 1.46 -3.66 9.98
CA SER A 141 1.17 -3.94 11.40
C SER A 141 0.47 -2.75 12.07
N ILE A 142 0.90 -1.53 11.78
CA ILE A 142 0.24 -0.30 12.19
C ILE A 142 -1.18 -0.23 11.60
N GLY A 143 -1.35 -0.55 10.33
CA GLY A 143 -2.66 -0.60 9.66
C GLY A 143 -3.62 -1.60 10.32
N HIS A 144 -3.13 -2.78 10.67
CA HIS A 144 -3.89 -3.79 11.40
C HIS A 144 -4.32 -3.30 12.80
N TYR A 145 -3.44 -2.64 13.52
CA TYR A 145 -3.75 -2.07 14.83
C TYR A 145 -4.87 -1.04 14.74
N PHE A 146 -4.81 -0.12 13.79
CA PHE A 146 -5.86 0.88 13.57
C PHE A 146 -7.20 0.25 13.18
N ARG A 147 -7.19 -0.73 12.29
CA ARG A 147 -8.39 -1.48 11.89
C ARG A 147 -9.03 -2.19 13.09
N LYS A 148 -8.24 -2.85 13.93
CA LYS A 148 -8.73 -3.55 15.13
C LYS A 148 -9.36 -2.57 16.11
N ARG A 149 -8.74 -1.43 16.34
CA ARG A 149 -9.25 -0.40 17.27
C ARG A 149 -10.52 0.27 16.74
N SER A 150 -10.62 0.50 15.44
CA SER A 150 -11.81 1.08 14.82
C SER A 150 -13.01 0.11 14.84
N ASN A 151 -12.77 -1.20 14.71
CA ASN A 151 -13.82 -2.22 14.80
C ASN A 151 -14.24 -2.55 16.25
N GLN A 152 -13.49 -2.11 17.25
CA GLN A 152 -13.82 -2.26 18.68
C GLN A 152 -14.62 -1.08 19.22
N GLY A 153 -15.19 -0.22 18.37
CA GLY A 153 -16.20 0.75 18.77
C GLY A 153 -17.35 0.06 19.48
N PRO A 154 -17.97 0.68 20.53
CA PRO A 154 -18.80 0.00 21.48
C PRO A 154 -19.97 -0.70 20.80
N SER A 155 -19.96 -2.03 20.84
CA SER A 155 -21.18 -2.83 20.74
C SER A 155 -21.94 -2.64 22.06
N ASN A 156 -22.50 -1.44 22.25
CA ASN A 156 -23.52 -1.26 23.26
C ASN A 156 -24.82 -1.81 22.67
N LEU A 157 -25.07 -3.08 22.95
CA LEU A 157 -26.39 -3.61 23.13
C LEU A 157 -26.98 -3.03 24.40
#